data_72f4bfefe07c51bde387b051d630c81d
#
_entry.id   72f4bfefe07c51bde387b051d630c81d
#
_cell.length_a   1.000
_cell.length_b   1.000
_cell.length_c   1.000
_cell.angle_alpha   90.00
_cell.angle_beta   90.00
_cell.angle_gamma   90.00
#
_symmetry.space_group_name_H-M   'P 1'
#
loop_
_entity.id
_entity.type
_entity.pdbx_description
1 polymer ?
#
loop_
_entity_poly.entity_id
_entity_poly.type
_entity_poly.pdbx_seq_one_letter_code
_entity_poly.pdbx_strand_id
1 'polypeptide(L)'
;TFADDDIYPVVNVAESWGGLRATTQWGEFVLDAAGDAPLGIYVMMPSSIPATPFETNGADFTAEDMKQWKDHPLVLGLGEVMCYPAVLSKEEQIMKKLELCKGMVIDGHAPGLSGEDLKAYVEAGVMTDHECTSFEEAKEKCLAGMKILVREGSAARNVENIVPGLVKEPEFIAHFMFCTDDKHIEDIEQEGHIDHNVRKAIKLGMDPIDAICMATINSAKCYGLRRLGAVATGYQADLLVLDDIENMTIHDVYYNGQRIDQDSEITVRECPVELKNTVHVGNFAVDDLTLESPDGSFYVIEMQEGEITTVRKRVQLFDGPGVFRADEDYQKIAVIERHKATGKTGVGIVSGFGIRGGAIASSVSHDSHNIIVIGDNDQDMALAVQELIRTQGGYTLIADHKVFDTLELPVMGLMSDAGFRYSHIKLKRMIEKAHEMGVPDGIAPFITLSFMALPVIPEIRITPRGIYDVCTGEFYKY
;
A
#
# COMPACT_ATOMS: atom_id res chain seq x y z
N THR A 1 20.63 2.43 -6.69
CA THR A 1 20.43 2.99 -5.33
C THR A 1 19.51 2.16 -4.45
N PHE A 2 18.90 1.09 -4.95
CA PHE A 2 18.21 0.09 -4.14
C PHE A 2 19.15 -1.04 -3.65
N ALA A 3 20.41 -1.02 -4.07
CA ALA A 3 21.35 -2.07 -3.74
C ALA A 3 21.92 -1.98 -2.31
N ASP A 4 21.75 -0.86 -1.64
CA ASP A 4 22.32 -0.67 -0.30
C ASP A 4 21.47 -1.28 0.81
N ASP A 5 20.18 -1.64 0.54
CA ASP A 5 19.24 -1.97 1.58
C ASP A 5 18.66 -3.39 1.49
N ASP A 6 18.92 -4.15 0.42
CA ASP A 6 18.09 -5.30 0.12
C ASP A 6 18.71 -6.65 0.42
N ILE A 7 18.27 -7.18 1.52
CA ILE A 7 18.32 -8.62 1.78
C ILE A 7 16.98 -9.21 1.35
N TYR A 8 16.75 -9.37 0.04
CA TYR A 8 15.58 -10.04 -0.57
C TYR A 8 14.22 -9.34 -0.39
N PRO A 9 13.85 -8.37 -1.19
CA PRO A 9 12.49 -7.90 -1.23
C PRO A 9 11.56 -9.00 -1.76
N VAL A 10 10.69 -9.50 -0.91
CA VAL A 10 9.46 -10.14 -1.35
C VAL A 10 8.48 -9.01 -1.65
N VAL A 11 8.19 -8.80 -2.93
CA VAL A 11 7.32 -7.72 -3.35
C VAL A 11 5.88 -8.23 -3.46
N ASN A 12 4.99 -7.64 -2.68
CA ASN A 12 3.56 -7.79 -2.91
C ASN A 12 3.15 -6.80 -3.99
N VAL A 13 2.78 -7.28 -5.16
CA VAL A 13 2.32 -6.45 -6.29
C VAL A 13 0.79 -6.38 -6.39
N ALA A 14 0.09 -6.69 -5.31
CA ALA A 14 -1.38 -6.73 -5.28
C ALA A 14 -2.00 -5.43 -5.79
N GLU A 15 -1.52 -4.31 -5.33
CA GLU A 15 -2.03 -2.99 -5.68
C GLU A 15 -1.92 -2.67 -7.17
N SER A 16 -0.76 -2.95 -7.76
CA SER A 16 -0.53 -2.66 -9.17
C SER A 16 -1.41 -3.49 -10.11
N TRP A 17 -1.85 -4.68 -9.70
CA TRP A 17 -2.72 -5.53 -10.50
C TRP A 17 -4.18 -5.07 -10.50
N GLY A 18 -4.66 -4.42 -9.43
CA GLY A 18 -6.02 -3.88 -9.32
C GLY A 18 -6.35 -2.79 -10.34
N GLY A 19 -5.35 -2.06 -10.82
CA GLY A 19 -5.50 -0.99 -11.82
C GLY A 19 -5.65 -1.45 -13.27
N LEU A 20 -5.70 -2.77 -13.59
CA LEU A 20 -5.48 -3.26 -14.94
C LEU A 20 -6.66 -3.88 -15.67
N ARG A 21 -6.76 -3.57 -16.97
CA ARG A 21 -7.53 -4.35 -17.96
C ARG A 21 -6.77 -5.58 -18.48
N ALA A 22 -5.46 -5.66 -18.29
CA ALA A 22 -4.58 -6.66 -18.90
C ALA A 22 -3.72 -7.36 -17.84
N THR A 23 -4.36 -8.11 -16.94
CA THR A 23 -3.70 -8.86 -15.86
C THR A 23 -2.56 -9.75 -16.35
N THR A 24 -2.70 -10.38 -17.52
CA THR A 24 -1.68 -11.27 -18.09
C THR A 24 -0.41 -10.52 -18.53
N GLN A 25 -0.55 -9.44 -19.31
CA GLN A 25 0.61 -8.67 -19.81
C GLN A 25 1.38 -7.99 -18.66
N TRP A 26 0.65 -7.55 -17.63
CA TRP A 26 1.29 -6.96 -16.45
C TRP A 26 2.07 -8.01 -15.66
N GLY A 27 1.46 -9.16 -15.37
CA GLY A 27 2.15 -10.26 -14.69
C GLY A 27 3.42 -10.69 -15.41
N GLU A 28 3.39 -10.82 -16.74
CA GLU A 28 4.58 -11.10 -17.56
C GLU A 28 5.62 -10.00 -17.40
N PHE A 29 5.22 -8.73 -17.54
CA PHE A 29 6.14 -7.61 -17.44
C PHE A 29 6.81 -7.52 -16.06
N VAL A 30 6.06 -7.68 -14.97
CA VAL A 30 6.60 -7.66 -13.60
C VAL A 30 7.55 -8.82 -13.36
N LEU A 31 7.18 -10.04 -13.73
CA LEU A 31 8.02 -11.22 -13.54
C LEU A 31 9.31 -11.16 -14.37
N ASP A 32 9.21 -10.66 -15.59
CA ASP A 32 10.36 -10.43 -16.45
C ASP A 32 11.29 -9.35 -15.87
N ALA A 33 10.72 -8.21 -15.43
CA ALA A 33 11.49 -7.14 -14.81
C ALA A 33 12.15 -7.58 -13.50
N ALA A 34 11.45 -8.39 -12.69
CA ALA A 34 11.99 -8.99 -11.49
C ALA A 34 13.16 -9.95 -11.79
N GLY A 35 13.06 -10.70 -12.90
CA GLY A 35 14.13 -11.60 -13.34
C GLY A 35 15.38 -10.89 -13.86
N ASP A 36 15.23 -9.66 -14.39
CA ASP A 36 16.33 -8.85 -14.92
C ASP A 36 17.01 -7.98 -13.84
N ALA A 37 16.41 -7.88 -12.66
CA ALA A 37 16.93 -7.04 -11.58
C ALA A 37 18.27 -7.54 -11.04
N PRO A 38 19.20 -6.66 -10.63
CA PRO A 38 20.46 -7.03 -10.00
C PRO A 38 20.31 -7.43 -8.53
N LEU A 39 19.14 -7.92 -8.16
CA LEU A 39 18.78 -8.43 -6.82
C LEU A 39 17.67 -9.48 -6.95
N GLY A 40 17.50 -10.30 -5.92
CA GLY A 40 16.45 -11.31 -5.90
C GLY A 40 15.08 -10.69 -5.60
N ILE A 41 14.23 -10.54 -6.62
CA ILE A 41 12.84 -10.09 -6.46
C ILE A 41 11.91 -11.29 -6.62
N TYR A 42 11.07 -11.50 -5.62
CA TYR A 42 10.03 -12.52 -5.63
C TYR A 42 8.65 -11.89 -5.52
N VAL A 43 7.65 -12.53 -6.07
CA VAL A 43 6.31 -11.98 -6.24
C VAL A 43 5.28 -12.85 -5.54
N MET A 44 4.34 -12.23 -4.83
CA MET A 44 3.14 -12.86 -4.32
C MET A 44 1.97 -12.52 -5.25
N MET A 45 1.17 -13.52 -5.63
CA MET A 45 -0.03 -13.29 -6.45
C MET A 45 -1.10 -12.58 -5.62
N PRO A 46 -1.70 -11.48 -6.12
CA PRO A 46 -2.69 -10.72 -5.35
C PRO A 46 -3.97 -11.52 -5.08
N SER A 47 -4.39 -11.55 -3.82
CA SER A 47 -5.61 -12.25 -3.40
C SER A 47 -6.87 -11.43 -3.61
N SER A 48 -6.77 -10.12 -3.44
CA SER A 48 -7.88 -9.20 -3.19
C SER A 48 -8.10 -8.21 -4.35
N ILE A 49 -8.28 -8.74 -5.56
CA ILE A 49 -8.65 -7.96 -6.74
C ILE A 49 -9.99 -8.46 -7.29
N PRO A 50 -11.05 -7.68 -7.08
CA PRO A 50 -11.16 -6.51 -6.18
C PRO A 50 -11.07 -6.90 -4.70
N ALA A 51 -10.79 -5.93 -3.81
CA ALA A 51 -10.83 -6.13 -2.37
C ALA A 51 -12.25 -6.41 -1.87
N THR A 52 -13.24 -5.76 -2.47
CA THR A 52 -14.66 -5.99 -2.20
C THR A 52 -15.47 -6.14 -3.49
N PRO A 53 -16.59 -6.89 -3.47
CA PRO A 53 -17.36 -7.18 -4.69
C PRO A 53 -18.10 -5.97 -5.29
N PHE A 54 -18.16 -4.84 -4.58
CA PHE A 54 -18.85 -3.64 -5.04
C PHE A 54 -17.92 -2.56 -5.61
N GLU A 55 -16.62 -2.75 -5.54
CA GLU A 55 -15.67 -1.82 -6.12
C GLU A 55 -15.67 -1.86 -7.65
N THR A 56 -15.30 -0.74 -8.26
CA THR A 56 -15.07 -0.64 -9.69
C THR A 56 -13.57 -0.55 -9.93
N ASN A 57 -12.97 -1.65 -10.32
CA ASN A 57 -11.54 -1.83 -10.59
C ASN A 57 -11.27 -2.14 -12.06
N GLY A 58 -10.00 -2.16 -12.44
CA GLY A 58 -9.56 -2.41 -13.81
C GLY A 58 -9.75 -3.85 -14.25
N ALA A 59 -9.60 -4.80 -13.32
CA ALA A 59 -9.69 -6.24 -13.58
C ALA A 59 -10.28 -7.01 -12.39
N ASP A 60 -10.81 -8.19 -12.65
CA ASP A 60 -11.10 -9.21 -11.65
C ASP A 60 -10.02 -10.29 -11.80
N PHE A 61 -9.27 -10.57 -10.73
CA PHE A 61 -8.21 -11.57 -10.76
C PHE A 61 -8.67 -12.84 -10.05
N THR A 62 -9.12 -13.79 -10.82
CA THR A 62 -9.74 -15.02 -10.31
C THR A 62 -8.72 -16.13 -10.07
N ALA A 63 -9.11 -17.19 -9.36
CA ALA A 63 -8.27 -18.39 -9.21
C ALA A 63 -7.91 -19.04 -10.57
N GLU A 64 -8.76 -18.88 -11.60
CA GLU A 64 -8.45 -19.37 -12.95
C GLU A 64 -7.32 -18.58 -13.59
N ASP A 65 -7.33 -17.24 -13.43
CA ASP A 65 -6.28 -16.36 -13.95
C ASP A 65 -4.93 -16.62 -13.27
N MET A 66 -4.94 -16.99 -11.99
CA MET A 66 -3.74 -17.31 -11.21
C MET A 66 -3.02 -18.59 -11.65
N LYS A 67 -3.73 -19.55 -12.25
CA LYS A 67 -3.19 -20.87 -12.60
C LYS A 67 -1.94 -20.79 -13.46
N GLN A 68 -1.86 -19.81 -14.35
CA GLN A 68 -0.73 -19.64 -15.26
C GLN A 68 0.56 -19.20 -14.54
N TRP A 69 0.43 -18.58 -13.35
CA TRP A 69 1.54 -17.97 -12.62
C TRP A 69 2.04 -18.80 -11.44
N LYS A 70 1.18 -19.64 -10.85
CA LYS A 70 1.47 -20.33 -9.57
C LYS A 70 2.73 -21.19 -9.58
N ASP A 71 3.15 -21.68 -10.75
CA ASP A 71 4.34 -22.52 -10.90
C ASP A 71 5.55 -21.73 -11.43
N HIS A 72 5.44 -20.40 -11.55
CA HIS A 72 6.56 -19.55 -11.97
C HIS A 72 7.62 -19.46 -10.87
N PRO A 73 8.94 -19.58 -11.19
CA PRO A 73 10.02 -19.66 -10.18
C PRO A 73 10.12 -18.45 -9.25
N LEU A 74 9.68 -17.26 -9.69
CA LEU A 74 9.68 -16.04 -8.89
C LEU A 74 8.38 -15.84 -8.10
N VAL A 75 7.36 -16.68 -8.29
CA VAL A 75 6.10 -16.61 -7.56
C VAL A 75 6.16 -17.51 -6.33
N LEU A 76 6.06 -16.94 -5.14
CA LEU A 76 6.19 -17.67 -3.88
C LEU A 76 4.85 -18.10 -3.30
N GLY A 77 3.75 -17.39 -3.62
CA GLY A 77 2.47 -17.70 -3.03
C GLY A 77 1.36 -16.73 -3.35
N LEU A 78 0.37 -16.71 -2.46
CA LEU A 78 -0.76 -15.79 -2.47
C LEU A 78 -0.44 -14.61 -1.56
N GLY A 79 -0.50 -13.39 -2.11
CA GLY A 79 -0.32 -12.16 -1.35
C GLY A 79 -1.55 -11.86 -0.50
N GLU A 80 -1.35 -11.12 0.47
CA GLU A 80 -2.20 -10.47 1.44
C GLU A 80 -3.71 -10.75 1.33
N VAL A 81 -4.21 -11.68 2.15
CA VAL A 81 -5.63 -12.01 2.20
C VAL A 81 -6.35 -10.96 3.06
N MET A 82 -6.63 -9.78 2.47
CA MET A 82 -7.12 -8.60 3.17
C MET A 82 -8.54 -8.75 3.71
N CYS A 83 -9.43 -9.40 2.95
CA CYS A 83 -10.82 -9.54 3.36
C CYS A 83 -11.02 -10.79 4.23
N TYR A 84 -10.53 -10.78 5.50
CA TYR A 84 -10.75 -11.88 6.42
C TYR A 84 -12.24 -12.19 6.65
N PRO A 85 -13.20 -11.23 6.62
CA PRO A 85 -14.62 -11.58 6.70
C PRO A 85 -15.09 -12.51 5.57
N ALA A 86 -14.54 -12.37 4.36
CA ALA A 86 -14.84 -13.27 3.24
C ALA A 86 -14.30 -14.69 3.49
N VAL A 87 -13.15 -14.81 4.15
CA VAL A 87 -12.60 -16.11 4.57
C VAL A 87 -13.48 -16.75 5.64
N LEU A 88 -13.88 -16.01 6.67
CA LEU A 88 -14.72 -16.49 7.75
C LEU A 88 -16.12 -16.91 7.28
N SER A 89 -16.70 -16.16 6.33
CA SER A 89 -17.98 -16.50 5.69
C SER A 89 -17.85 -17.55 4.59
N LYS A 90 -16.62 -17.98 4.26
CA LYS A 90 -16.31 -18.98 3.22
C LYS A 90 -16.81 -18.56 1.84
N GLU A 91 -16.57 -17.31 1.46
CA GLU A 91 -16.93 -16.80 0.15
C GLU A 91 -16.22 -17.59 -0.95
N GLU A 92 -16.97 -17.96 -2.00
CA GLU A 92 -16.53 -18.90 -3.03
C GLU A 92 -15.23 -18.46 -3.73
N GLN A 93 -15.09 -17.18 -4.05
CA GLN A 93 -13.95 -16.69 -4.82
C GLN A 93 -12.65 -16.74 -4.01
N ILE A 94 -12.67 -16.28 -2.75
CA ILE A 94 -11.47 -16.32 -1.91
C ILE A 94 -11.09 -17.77 -1.57
N MET A 95 -12.07 -18.62 -1.28
CA MET A 95 -11.81 -20.03 -0.98
C MET A 95 -11.20 -20.80 -2.17
N LYS A 96 -11.56 -20.47 -3.41
CA LYS A 96 -10.91 -21.01 -4.61
C LYS A 96 -9.45 -20.58 -4.74
N LYS A 97 -9.14 -19.33 -4.42
CA LYS A 97 -7.76 -18.82 -4.42
C LYS A 97 -6.90 -19.51 -3.36
N LEU A 98 -7.43 -19.64 -2.14
CA LEU A 98 -6.76 -20.35 -1.05
C LEU A 98 -6.48 -21.83 -1.40
N GLU A 99 -7.47 -22.54 -1.96
CA GLU A 99 -7.27 -23.95 -2.37
C GLU A 99 -6.27 -24.08 -3.54
N LEU A 100 -6.27 -23.14 -4.50
CA LEU A 100 -5.29 -23.12 -5.59
C LEU A 100 -3.85 -22.98 -5.07
N CYS A 101 -3.65 -22.11 -4.06
CA CYS A 101 -2.35 -21.81 -3.49
C CYS A 101 -1.96 -22.72 -2.31
N LYS A 102 -2.72 -23.78 -2.07
CA LYS A 102 -2.45 -24.74 -1.00
C LYS A 102 -1.06 -25.36 -1.13
N GLY A 103 -0.25 -25.24 -0.09
CA GLY A 103 1.14 -25.69 -0.07
C GLY A 103 2.16 -24.65 -0.53
N MET A 104 1.71 -23.49 -0.96
CA MET A 104 2.51 -22.27 -1.13
C MET A 104 2.38 -21.40 0.13
N VAL A 105 3.12 -20.30 0.20
CA VAL A 105 2.92 -19.30 1.25
C VAL A 105 1.63 -18.52 0.96
N ILE A 106 0.83 -18.29 1.98
CA ILE A 106 -0.37 -17.45 1.92
C ILE A 106 -0.21 -16.36 2.96
N ASP A 107 0.02 -15.15 2.47
CA ASP A 107 0.17 -13.98 3.33
C ASP A 107 -1.20 -13.48 3.81
N GLY A 108 -1.23 -13.00 5.03
CA GLY A 108 -2.43 -12.50 5.68
C GLY A 108 -2.40 -11.01 5.97
N HIS A 109 -3.59 -10.52 6.27
CA HIS A 109 -3.89 -9.17 6.72
C HIS A 109 -5.04 -9.26 7.71
N ALA A 110 -4.73 -9.19 9.00
CA ALA A 110 -5.68 -9.55 10.05
C ALA A 110 -5.64 -8.57 11.24
N PRO A 111 -5.83 -7.25 11.02
CA PRO A 111 -5.78 -6.26 12.09
C PRO A 111 -6.82 -6.57 13.18
N GLY A 112 -6.35 -6.74 14.43
CA GLY A 112 -7.19 -7.00 15.59
C GLY A 112 -7.92 -8.36 15.63
N LEU A 113 -7.66 -9.24 14.65
CA LEU A 113 -8.27 -10.57 14.61
C LEU A 113 -7.72 -11.46 15.72
N SER A 114 -8.60 -12.08 16.49
CA SER A 114 -8.26 -12.88 17.69
C SER A 114 -9.23 -14.04 17.91
N GLY A 115 -8.92 -14.92 18.86
CA GLY A 115 -9.81 -16.00 19.33
C GLY A 115 -10.20 -16.99 18.24
N GLU A 116 -11.49 -17.36 18.17
CA GLU A 116 -12.00 -18.38 17.23
C GLU A 116 -11.96 -17.90 15.77
N ASP A 117 -12.11 -16.59 15.52
CA ASP A 117 -12.02 -16.03 14.18
C ASP A 117 -10.57 -16.10 13.64
N LEU A 118 -9.58 -15.79 14.49
CA LEU A 118 -8.17 -15.97 14.15
C LEU A 118 -7.87 -17.45 13.83
N LYS A 119 -8.38 -18.35 14.64
CA LYS A 119 -8.21 -19.79 14.43
C LYS A 119 -8.81 -20.25 13.09
N ALA A 120 -10.03 -19.78 12.77
CA ALA A 120 -10.66 -20.10 11.49
C ALA A 120 -9.88 -19.55 10.29
N TYR A 121 -9.28 -18.36 10.43
CA TYR A 121 -8.44 -17.75 9.40
C TYR A 121 -7.14 -18.53 9.17
N VAL A 122 -6.47 -18.98 10.23
CA VAL A 122 -5.29 -19.84 10.15
C VAL A 122 -5.64 -21.23 9.59
N GLU A 123 -6.76 -21.82 9.99
CA GLU A 123 -7.25 -23.11 9.45
C GLU A 123 -7.59 -23.04 7.96
N ALA A 124 -7.93 -21.87 7.44
CA ALA A 124 -8.10 -21.64 5.99
C ALA A 124 -6.77 -21.65 5.22
N GLY A 125 -5.62 -21.68 5.90
CA GLY A 125 -4.30 -21.80 5.33
C GLY A 125 -3.48 -20.52 5.32
N VAL A 126 -3.96 -19.42 5.89
CA VAL A 126 -3.21 -18.16 5.99
C VAL A 126 -2.08 -18.31 7.00
N MET A 127 -0.87 -17.92 6.61
CA MET A 127 0.37 -18.27 7.31
C MET A 127 1.06 -17.09 7.99
N THR A 128 0.81 -15.86 7.53
CA THR A 128 1.52 -14.67 8.01
C THR A 128 0.55 -13.57 8.43
N ASP A 129 1.04 -12.58 9.16
CA ASP A 129 0.36 -11.30 9.39
C ASP A 129 1.39 -10.18 9.59
N HIS A 130 1.07 -8.98 9.10
CA HIS A 130 1.90 -7.78 9.22
C HIS A 130 1.16 -6.61 9.91
N GLU A 131 -0.08 -6.82 10.32
CA GLU A 131 -0.96 -5.78 10.88
C GLU A 131 -0.89 -5.63 12.41
N CYS A 132 -0.07 -6.44 13.08
CA CYS A 132 0.05 -6.36 14.53
C CYS A 132 0.55 -5.00 15.00
N THR A 133 -0.17 -4.37 15.93
CA THR A 133 0.19 -3.08 16.53
C THR A 133 0.81 -3.20 17.93
N SER A 134 0.73 -4.38 18.55
CA SER A 134 1.30 -4.68 19.85
C SER A 134 1.96 -6.06 19.88
N PHE A 135 2.87 -6.26 20.85
CA PHE A 135 3.50 -7.56 21.06
C PHE A 135 2.51 -8.63 21.49
N GLU A 136 1.52 -8.29 22.31
CA GLU A 136 0.50 -9.21 22.79
C GLU A 136 -0.34 -9.77 21.64
N GLU A 137 -0.77 -8.93 20.71
CA GLU A 137 -1.48 -9.34 19.50
C GLU A 137 -0.58 -10.25 18.62
N ALA A 138 0.65 -9.80 18.37
CA ALA A 138 1.63 -10.57 17.59
C ALA A 138 1.92 -11.94 18.20
N LYS A 139 2.02 -12.02 19.53
CA LYS A 139 2.21 -13.27 20.28
C LYS A 139 1.02 -14.20 20.16
N GLU A 140 -0.22 -13.69 20.28
CA GLU A 140 -1.44 -14.51 20.10
C GLU A 140 -1.45 -15.15 18.71
N LYS A 141 -1.22 -14.37 17.67
CA LYS A 141 -1.15 -14.86 16.28
C LYS A 141 -0.03 -15.86 16.07
N CYS A 142 1.15 -15.60 16.66
CA CYS A 142 2.28 -16.52 16.61
C CYS A 142 1.93 -17.87 17.29
N LEU A 143 1.27 -17.85 18.44
CA LEU A 143 0.80 -19.05 19.16
C LEU A 143 -0.29 -19.80 18.38
N ALA A 144 -1.08 -19.11 17.57
CA ALA A 144 -2.04 -19.71 16.65
C ALA A 144 -1.37 -20.36 15.42
N GLY A 145 -0.04 -20.19 15.23
CA GLY A 145 0.74 -20.78 14.15
C GLY A 145 1.18 -19.85 13.04
N MET A 146 0.87 -18.56 13.13
CA MET A 146 1.28 -17.56 12.14
C MET A 146 2.75 -17.14 12.28
N LYS A 147 3.31 -16.61 11.21
CA LYS A 147 4.56 -15.86 11.20
C LYS A 147 4.23 -14.37 11.18
N ILE A 148 5.00 -13.57 11.89
CA ILE A 148 4.73 -12.15 12.05
C ILE A 148 5.78 -11.33 11.33
N LEU A 149 5.33 -10.43 10.46
CA LEU A 149 6.16 -9.43 9.82
C LEU A 149 5.99 -8.11 10.58
N VAL A 150 7.05 -7.67 11.26
CA VAL A 150 7.03 -6.42 12.03
C VAL A 150 7.23 -5.26 11.08
N ARG A 151 6.19 -4.46 10.93
CA ARG A 151 6.09 -3.39 9.95
C ARG A 151 6.76 -2.11 10.43
N GLU A 152 7.51 -1.44 9.52
CA GLU A 152 8.09 -0.10 9.72
C GLU A 152 8.07 0.67 8.40
N GLY A 153 6.88 1.07 7.99
CA GLY A 153 6.61 1.84 6.78
C GLY A 153 6.54 3.35 7.01
N SER A 154 5.93 4.05 6.08
CA SER A 154 5.63 5.48 6.22
C SER A 154 4.33 5.72 6.97
N ALA A 155 3.30 4.91 6.70
CA ALA A 155 1.98 5.05 7.31
C ALA A 155 1.86 4.30 8.64
N ALA A 156 2.58 3.20 8.83
CA ALA A 156 2.48 2.38 10.04
C ALA A 156 3.88 1.94 10.52
N ARG A 157 4.17 2.18 11.80
CA ARG A 157 5.49 2.00 12.42
C ARG A 157 5.35 1.23 13.74
N ASN A 158 5.57 -0.08 13.70
CA ASN A 158 5.25 -0.97 14.81
C ASN A 158 6.48 -1.62 15.47
N VAL A 159 7.70 -1.34 14.99
CA VAL A 159 8.93 -1.87 15.58
C VAL A 159 9.06 -1.47 17.06
N GLU A 160 8.74 -0.22 17.41
CA GLU A 160 8.80 0.27 18.81
C GLU A 160 7.80 -0.43 19.73
N ASN A 161 6.67 -0.87 19.20
CA ASN A 161 5.61 -1.50 20.00
C ASN A 161 5.83 -3.00 20.20
N ILE A 162 6.52 -3.66 19.24
CA ILE A 162 6.65 -5.13 19.21
C ILE A 162 8.01 -5.59 19.73
N VAL A 163 9.10 -4.97 19.29
CA VAL A 163 10.47 -5.42 19.60
C VAL A 163 10.78 -5.47 21.09
N PRO A 164 10.36 -4.51 21.95
CA PRO A 164 10.62 -4.62 23.40
C PRO A 164 9.98 -5.86 24.05
N GLY A 165 8.91 -6.38 23.48
CA GLY A 165 8.31 -7.67 23.89
C GLY A 165 9.17 -8.85 23.48
N LEU A 166 9.68 -8.86 22.24
CA LEU A 166 10.59 -9.90 21.73
C LEU A 166 11.91 -9.95 22.50
N VAL A 167 12.44 -8.81 22.94
CA VAL A 167 13.64 -8.76 23.78
C VAL A 167 13.42 -9.48 25.12
N LYS A 168 12.21 -9.43 25.66
CA LYS A 168 11.86 -10.11 26.92
C LYS A 168 11.51 -11.58 26.73
N GLU A 169 10.98 -11.96 25.58
CA GLU A 169 10.54 -13.31 25.23
C GLU A 169 11.23 -13.78 23.92
N PRO A 170 12.56 -14.00 23.93
CA PRO A 170 13.35 -14.26 22.72
C PRO A 170 13.03 -15.59 22.03
N GLU A 171 12.34 -16.51 22.70
CA GLU A 171 11.87 -17.77 22.11
C GLU A 171 10.94 -17.60 20.92
N PHE A 172 10.31 -16.43 20.76
CA PHE A 172 9.44 -16.12 19.63
C PHE A 172 10.19 -15.59 18.42
N ILE A 173 11.43 -15.07 18.54
CA ILE A 173 12.19 -14.39 17.47
C ILE A 173 12.23 -15.19 16.16
N ALA A 174 12.36 -16.52 16.24
CA ALA A 174 12.38 -17.39 15.05
C ALA A 174 11.05 -17.40 14.24
N HIS A 175 10.01 -16.80 14.76
CA HIS A 175 8.71 -16.66 14.09
C HIS A 175 8.45 -15.25 13.57
N PHE A 176 9.38 -14.32 13.82
CA PHE A 176 9.24 -12.92 13.46
C PHE A 176 10.21 -12.53 12.36
N MET A 177 9.79 -11.61 11.50
CA MET A 177 10.53 -11.02 10.40
C MET A 177 10.26 -9.52 10.38
N PHE A 178 11.02 -8.77 9.58
CA PHE A 178 10.71 -7.38 9.29
C PHE A 178 10.05 -7.23 7.92
N CYS A 179 9.22 -6.21 7.80
CA CYS A 179 8.74 -5.66 6.53
C CYS A 179 8.64 -4.14 6.64
N THR A 180 8.47 -3.48 5.52
CA THR A 180 8.17 -2.03 5.50
C THR A 180 6.70 -1.78 5.25
N ASP A 181 6.05 -2.65 4.44
CA ASP A 181 4.77 -2.32 3.84
C ASP A 181 4.94 -1.05 2.97
N ASP A 182 3.99 -0.12 2.94
CA ASP A 182 4.10 1.12 2.19
C ASP A 182 5.17 2.03 2.77
N LYS A 183 6.30 2.16 2.07
CA LYS A 183 7.39 3.06 2.46
C LYS A 183 7.72 4.03 1.34
N HIS A 184 7.60 5.32 1.64
CA HIS A 184 7.92 6.38 0.70
C HIS A 184 9.41 6.45 0.37
N ILE A 185 9.68 6.88 -0.84
CA ILE A 185 11.04 7.13 -1.35
C ILE A 185 11.83 8.08 -0.44
N GLU A 186 11.16 9.10 0.11
CA GLU A 186 11.76 10.08 1.03
C GLU A 186 12.22 9.42 2.33
N ASP A 187 11.42 8.54 2.89
CA ASP A 187 11.75 7.81 4.11
C ASP A 187 12.90 6.83 3.87
N ILE A 188 12.89 6.13 2.73
CA ILE A 188 13.99 5.25 2.34
C ILE A 188 15.31 6.03 2.24
N GLU A 189 15.30 7.22 1.62
CA GLU A 189 16.50 8.03 1.47
C GLU A 189 17.00 8.62 2.81
N GLN A 190 16.08 8.98 3.71
CA GLN A 190 16.42 9.60 4.98
C GLN A 190 16.86 8.60 6.05
N GLU A 191 16.20 7.47 6.14
CA GLU A 191 16.38 6.52 7.24
C GLU A 191 16.81 5.12 6.82
N GLY A 192 16.66 4.75 5.53
CA GLY A 192 16.91 3.42 5.00
C GLY A 192 15.64 2.57 4.89
N HIS A 193 15.81 1.32 4.49
CA HIS A 193 14.76 0.35 4.26
C HIS A 193 14.73 -0.71 5.39
N ILE A 194 14.96 -1.99 5.11
CA ILE A 194 15.00 -3.05 6.14
C ILE A 194 16.20 -2.89 7.10
N ASP A 195 17.30 -2.31 6.64
CA ASP A 195 18.45 -1.96 7.48
C ASP A 195 18.07 -0.96 8.59
N HIS A 196 17.14 -0.03 8.31
CA HIS A 196 16.55 0.85 9.32
C HIS A 196 15.82 0.05 10.40
N ASN A 197 14.99 -0.95 10.01
CA ASN A 197 14.26 -1.80 10.96
C ASN A 197 15.24 -2.54 11.87
N VAL A 198 16.33 -3.08 11.29
CA VAL A 198 17.40 -3.76 12.06
C VAL A 198 18.08 -2.80 13.02
N ARG A 199 18.53 -1.62 12.56
CA ARG A 199 19.14 -0.58 13.42
C ARG A 199 18.20 -0.17 14.55
N LYS A 200 16.93 0.03 14.26
CA LYS A 200 15.90 0.42 15.23
C LYS A 200 15.71 -0.67 16.28
N ALA A 201 15.61 -1.94 15.88
CA ALA A 201 15.49 -3.07 16.79
C ALA A 201 16.70 -3.20 17.72
N ILE A 202 17.92 -3.04 17.21
CA ILE A 202 19.16 -3.06 18.02
C ILE A 202 19.14 -1.91 19.04
N LYS A 203 18.75 -0.70 18.64
CA LYS A 203 18.60 0.45 19.56
C LYS A 203 17.57 0.21 20.67
N LEU A 204 16.55 -0.61 20.41
CA LEU A 204 15.53 -1.02 21.39
C LEU A 204 16.01 -2.17 22.30
N GLY A 205 17.25 -2.65 22.13
CA GLY A 205 17.88 -3.64 22.99
C GLY A 205 17.85 -5.07 22.46
N MET A 206 17.46 -5.30 21.21
CA MET A 206 17.58 -6.60 20.57
C MET A 206 19.04 -6.94 20.28
N ASP A 207 19.43 -8.20 20.43
CA ASP A 207 20.74 -8.68 20.00
C ASP A 207 20.93 -8.43 18.49
N PRO A 208 22.06 -7.89 18.03
CA PRO A 208 22.27 -7.60 16.61
C PRO A 208 22.11 -8.81 15.70
N ILE A 209 22.54 -10.01 16.15
CA ILE A 209 22.38 -11.23 15.36
C ILE A 209 20.91 -11.65 15.23
N ASP A 210 20.12 -11.51 16.30
CA ASP A 210 18.70 -11.78 16.28
C ASP A 210 17.97 -10.82 15.33
N ALA A 211 18.29 -9.53 15.38
CA ALA A 211 17.73 -8.53 14.47
C ALA A 211 18.09 -8.84 13.00
N ILE A 212 19.34 -9.20 12.71
CA ILE A 212 19.76 -9.64 11.38
C ILE A 212 19.04 -10.92 10.96
N CYS A 213 18.85 -11.89 11.86
CA CYS A 213 18.10 -13.11 11.56
C CYS A 213 16.64 -12.81 11.16
N MET A 214 15.99 -11.83 11.78
CA MET A 214 14.66 -11.40 11.39
C MET A 214 14.62 -10.80 9.98
N ALA A 215 15.67 -10.11 9.56
CA ALA A 215 15.81 -9.54 8.23
C ALA A 215 16.28 -10.54 7.15
N THR A 216 16.75 -11.71 7.52
CA THR A 216 17.44 -12.65 6.62
C THR A 216 16.87 -14.07 6.67
N ILE A 217 17.43 -14.92 7.53
CA ILE A 217 17.12 -16.36 7.55
C ILE A 217 15.66 -16.65 7.94
N ASN A 218 15.04 -15.81 8.77
CA ASN A 218 13.64 -16.02 9.16
C ASN A 218 12.70 -15.78 7.96
N SER A 219 12.92 -14.68 7.21
CA SER A 219 12.20 -14.38 5.96
C SER A 219 12.41 -15.49 4.93
N ALA A 220 13.69 -15.89 4.70
CA ALA A 220 14.00 -16.95 3.77
C ALA A 220 13.32 -18.30 4.12
N LYS A 221 13.25 -18.66 5.41
CA LYS A 221 12.53 -19.86 5.88
C LYS A 221 11.02 -19.74 5.70
N CYS A 222 10.44 -18.57 5.99
CA CYS A 222 9.01 -18.32 5.84
C CYS A 222 8.58 -18.55 4.39
N TYR A 223 9.31 -17.95 3.45
CA TYR A 223 8.98 -17.99 2.03
C TYR A 223 9.60 -19.17 1.26
N GLY A 224 10.21 -20.14 1.97
CA GLY A 224 10.74 -21.36 1.37
C GLY A 224 12.01 -21.16 0.53
N LEU A 225 12.72 -20.06 0.69
CA LEU A 225 13.94 -19.70 -0.04
C LEU A 225 15.17 -20.40 0.55
N ARG A 226 15.27 -21.71 0.31
CA ARG A 226 16.16 -22.64 1.01
C ARG A 226 17.67 -22.38 0.90
N ARG A 227 18.09 -21.53 -0.07
CA ARG A 227 19.49 -21.23 -0.33
C ARG A 227 19.86 -19.78 -0.04
N LEU A 228 18.99 -19.05 0.67
CA LEU A 228 19.11 -17.64 0.96
C LEU A 228 19.09 -17.40 2.48
N GLY A 229 19.58 -16.24 2.90
CA GLY A 229 19.49 -15.75 4.28
C GLY A 229 20.55 -16.27 5.24
N ALA A 230 21.60 -16.94 4.77
CA ALA A 230 22.71 -17.38 5.63
C ALA A 230 24.03 -17.45 4.88
N VAL A 231 25.13 -17.18 5.59
CA VAL A 231 26.50 -17.40 5.10
C VAL A 231 26.88 -18.84 5.38
N ALA A 232 26.59 -19.73 4.45
CA ALA A 232 26.83 -21.17 4.61
C ALA A 232 27.13 -21.86 3.27
N THR A 233 27.80 -23.04 3.33
CA THR A 233 28.10 -23.83 2.13
C THR A 233 26.81 -24.22 1.40
N GLY A 234 26.72 -23.91 0.10
CA GLY A 234 25.57 -24.20 -0.76
C GLY A 234 24.50 -23.12 -0.77
N TYR A 235 24.66 -22.05 0.02
CA TYR A 235 23.84 -20.86 -0.07
C TYR A 235 24.34 -19.93 -1.18
N GLN A 236 23.45 -19.11 -1.72
CA GLN A 236 23.79 -18.03 -2.65
C GLN A 236 24.62 -16.99 -1.90
N ALA A 237 25.61 -16.44 -2.56
CA ALA A 237 26.50 -15.45 -1.96
C ALA A 237 25.94 -14.04 -2.11
N ASP A 238 24.83 -13.77 -1.41
CA ASP A 238 24.27 -12.44 -1.21
C ASP A 238 24.72 -11.99 0.18
N LEU A 239 25.62 -11.03 0.20
CA LEU A 239 26.39 -10.72 1.40
C LEU A 239 26.45 -9.20 1.61
N LEU A 240 26.34 -8.79 2.85
CA LEU A 240 26.69 -7.46 3.30
C LEU A 240 28.01 -7.52 4.06
N VAL A 241 28.93 -6.61 3.76
CA VAL A 241 30.12 -6.35 4.57
C VAL A 241 29.84 -5.11 5.40
N LEU A 242 29.88 -5.23 6.71
CA LEU A 242 29.58 -4.16 7.64
C LEU A 242 30.85 -3.64 8.29
N ASP A 243 30.99 -2.31 8.40
CA ASP A 243 32.01 -1.67 9.23
C ASP A 243 31.60 -1.69 10.71
N ASP A 244 30.31 -1.64 10.99
CA ASP A 244 29.73 -1.61 12.33
C ASP A 244 28.39 -2.35 12.35
N ILE A 245 28.32 -3.40 13.12
CA ILE A 245 27.13 -4.24 13.25
C ILE A 245 26.01 -3.59 14.07
N GLU A 246 26.35 -2.73 15.05
CA GLU A 246 25.36 -2.09 15.92
C GLU A 246 24.61 -0.98 15.17
N ASN A 247 25.31 -0.28 14.28
CA ASN A 247 24.73 0.79 13.45
C ASN A 247 24.38 0.30 12.03
N MET A 248 24.63 -0.98 11.70
CA MET A 248 24.44 -1.52 10.35
C MET A 248 25.11 -0.66 9.28
N THR A 249 26.35 -0.21 9.55
CA THR A 249 27.09 0.61 8.58
C THR A 249 27.58 -0.29 7.45
N ILE A 250 26.92 -0.22 6.31
CA ILE A 250 27.20 -1.06 5.14
C ILE A 250 28.43 -0.53 4.43
N HIS A 251 29.44 -1.40 4.21
CA HIS A 251 30.66 -1.11 3.47
C HIS A 251 30.56 -1.60 2.02
N ASP A 252 30.17 -2.87 1.84
CA ASP A 252 30.02 -3.50 0.54
C ASP A 252 28.77 -4.36 0.49
N VAL A 253 28.16 -4.41 -0.70
CA VAL A 253 27.03 -5.28 -1.04
C VAL A 253 27.45 -6.26 -2.13
N TYR A 254 27.12 -7.53 -1.95
CA TYR A 254 27.35 -8.58 -2.96
C TYR A 254 26.02 -9.28 -3.29
N TYR A 255 25.72 -9.40 -4.57
CA TYR A 255 24.62 -10.19 -5.08
C TYR A 255 25.17 -11.35 -5.93
N ASN A 256 24.78 -12.57 -5.61
CA ASN A 256 25.25 -13.79 -6.29
C ASN A 256 26.79 -13.85 -6.44
N GLY A 257 27.50 -13.39 -5.40
CA GLY A 257 28.96 -13.36 -5.33
C GLY A 257 29.64 -12.22 -6.11
N GLN A 258 28.88 -11.33 -6.74
CA GLN A 258 29.39 -10.16 -7.44
C GLN A 258 29.15 -8.91 -6.60
N ARG A 259 30.16 -8.08 -6.44
CA ARG A 259 30.03 -6.78 -5.78
C ARG A 259 29.12 -5.87 -6.58
N ILE A 260 28.15 -5.29 -5.91
CA ILE A 260 27.27 -4.26 -6.48
C ILE A 260 27.86 -2.90 -6.11
N ASP A 261 27.93 -2.00 -7.05
CA ASP A 261 28.34 -0.62 -6.85
C ASP A 261 27.37 0.34 -7.54
N GLN A 262 27.52 1.63 -7.26
CA GLN A 262 26.63 2.69 -7.78
C GLN A 262 26.69 2.83 -9.32
N ASP A 263 27.75 2.29 -9.94
CA ASP A 263 27.96 2.31 -11.41
C ASP A 263 27.49 0.99 -12.06
N SER A 264 26.95 0.05 -11.30
CA SER A 264 26.40 -1.19 -11.85
C SER A 264 25.28 -0.89 -12.82
N GLU A 265 25.41 -1.38 -14.07
CA GLU A 265 24.40 -1.17 -15.10
C GLU A 265 23.13 -1.93 -14.73
N ILE A 266 22.03 -1.20 -14.61
CA ILE A 266 20.69 -1.78 -14.43
C ILE A 266 20.05 -1.89 -15.80
N THR A 267 19.66 -3.10 -16.18
CA THR A 267 18.86 -3.31 -17.39
C THR A 267 17.45 -2.75 -17.15
N VAL A 268 17.15 -1.62 -17.78
CA VAL A 268 15.80 -1.04 -17.76
C VAL A 268 14.98 -1.67 -18.88
N ARG A 269 13.96 -2.43 -18.52
CA ARG A 269 13.02 -3.00 -19.48
C ARG A 269 12.03 -1.93 -19.92
N GLU A 270 11.87 -1.76 -21.23
CA GLU A 270 10.87 -0.81 -21.75
C GLU A 270 9.45 -1.30 -21.45
N CYS A 271 8.66 -0.44 -20.82
CA CYS A 271 7.27 -0.74 -20.49
C CYS A 271 6.40 -0.76 -21.75
N PRO A 272 5.62 -1.81 -22.00
CA PRO A 272 4.66 -1.88 -23.11
C PRO A 272 3.71 -0.67 -23.13
N VAL A 273 3.41 -0.15 -24.31
CA VAL A 273 2.55 1.04 -24.46
C VAL A 273 1.13 0.81 -23.96
N GLU A 274 0.65 -0.42 -24.00
CA GLU A 274 -0.65 -0.84 -23.49
C GLU A 274 -0.78 -0.62 -21.97
N LEU A 275 0.35 -0.68 -21.27
CA LEU A 275 0.42 -0.43 -19.83
C LEU A 275 0.55 1.06 -19.48
N LYS A 276 0.73 1.93 -20.48
CA LYS A 276 0.84 3.39 -20.31
C LYS A 276 -0.44 4.16 -20.68
N ASN A 277 -1.50 3.47 -21.06
CA ASN A 277 -2.78 4.09 -21.42
C ASN A 277 -3.92 3.41 -20.65
N THR A 278 -3.97 3.63 -19.34
CA THR A 278 -4.88 2.92 -18.44
C THR A 278 -5.86 3.83 -17.70
N VAL A 279 -5.79 5.16 -17.92
CA VAL A 279 -6.72 6.12 -17.33
C VAL A 279 -7.84 6.45 -18.33
N HIS A 280 -8.98 5.80 -18.15
CA HIS A 280 -10.16 5.93 -19.00
C HIS A 280 -11.34 6.47 -18.21
N VAL A 281 -11.28 7.75 -17.89
CA VAL A 281 -12.39 8.46 -17.23
C VAL A 281 -13.50 8.72 -18.26
N GLY A 282 -14.76 8.52 -17.85
CA GLY A 282 -15.91 8.93 -18.65
C GLY A 282 -16.03 10.45 -18.73
N ASN A 283 -17.18 10.92 -19.21
CA ASN A 283 -17.44 12.37 -19.19
C ASN A 283 -17.42 12.84 -17.72
N PHE A 284 -16.46 13.69 -17.39
CA PHE A 284 -16.30 14.29 -16.07
C PHE A 284 -16.33 15.81 -16.18
N ALA A 285 -17.16 16.44 -15.36
CA ALA A 285 -17.32 17.89 -15.28
C ALA A 285 -17.30 18.35 -13.82
N VAL A 286 -17.13 19.65 -13.60
CA VAL A 286 -17.16 20.25 -12.25
C VAL A 286 -18.48 19.95 -11.52
N ASP A 287 -19.59 19.88 -12.25
CA ASP A 287 -20.93 19.61 -11.69
C ASP A 287 -21.03 18.20 -11.06
N ASP A 288 -20.19 17.24 -11.49
CA ASP A 288 -20.11 15.89 -10.91
C ASP A 288 -19.56 15.89 -9.46
N LEU A 289 -18.97 17.02 -9.03
CA LEU A 289 -18.50 17.24 -7.66
C LEU A 289 -19.56 17.86 -6.75
N THR A 290 -20.78 18.08 -7.26
CA THR A 290 -21.89 18.63 -6.47
C THR A 290 -22.34 17.63 -5.41
N LEU A 291 -22.41 18.07 -4.17
CA LEU A 291 -22.91 17.29 -3.05
C LEU A 291 -24.08 18.01 -2.38
N GLU A 292 -25.25 17.41 -2.47
CA GLU A 292 -26.51 17.99 -1.94
C GLU A 292 -27.00 17.20 -0.73
N SER A 293 -27.69 17.89 0.18
CA SER A 293 -28.44 17.25 1.26
C SER A 293 -29.84 17.85 1.35
N PRO A 294 -30.88 17.03 1.58
CA PRO A 294 -32.24 17.50 1.73
C PRO A 294 -32.51 18.23 3.03
N ASP A 295 -31.67 18.01 4.04
CA ASP A 295 -31.84 18.58 5.39
C ASP A 295 -30.58 19.30 5.90
N GLY A 296 -29.50 19.32 5.14
CA GLY A 296 -28.21 19.90 5.53
C GLY A 296 -27.36 19.04 6.43
N SER A 297 -27.75 17.76 6.66
CA SER A 297 -26.96 16.80 7.42
C SER A 297 -26.04 16.01 6.50
N PHE A 298 -24.80 15.75 6.96
CA PHE A 298 -23.83 14.98 6.22
C PHE A 298 -23.07 13.99 7.13
N TYR A 299 -22.65 12.89 6.56
CA TYR A 299 -21.60 12.06 7.15
C TYR A 299 -20.24 12.59 6.71
N VAL A 300 -19.34 12.76 7.65
CA VAL A 300 -17.98 13.28 7.45
C VAL A 300 -16.98 12.19 7.81
N ILE A 301 -15.99 12.01 6.95
CA ILE A 301 -14.80 11.19 7.21
C ILE A 301 -13.84 12.04 8.04
N GLU A 302 -13.72 11.78 9.33
CA GLU A 302 -12.73 12.45 10.16
C GLU A 302 -11.41 11.70 10.11
N MET A 303 -10.39 12.32 9.54
CA MET A 303 -9.03 11.82 9.53
C MET A 303 -8.36 12.05 10.88
N GLN A 304 -7.46 11.15 11.25
CA GLN A 304 -6.66 11.26 12.46
C GLN A 304 -5.18 11.23 12.10
N GLU A 305 -4.41 12.14 12.68
CA GLU A 305 -2.96 12.21 12.44
C GLU A 305 -2.28 10.92 12.87
N GLY A 306 -1.41 10.37 12.01
CA GLY A 306 -0.66 9.14 12.26
C GLY A 306 -1.46 7.84 12.21
N GLU A 307 -2.75 7.91 11.79
CA GLU A 307 -3.62 6.74 11.72
C GLU A 307 -4.17 6.55 10.31
N ILE A 308 -4.36 5.29 9.90
CA ILE A 308 -5.06 4.95 8.66
C ILE A 308 -6.56 4.77 8.87
N THR A 309 -7.00 4.58 10.11
CA THR A 309 -8.40 4.50 10.49
C THR A 309 -9.07 5.88 10.46
N THR A 310 -10.37 5.92 10.29
CA THR A 310 -11.15 7.17 10.31
C THR A 310 -12.28 7.08 11.31
N VAL A 311 -12.77 8.23 11.75
CA VAL A 311 -13.95 8.32 12.62
C VAL A 311 -15.13 8.83 11.81
N ARG A 312 -16.26 8.17 11.99
CA ARG A 312 -17.54 8.59 11.40
C ARG A 312 -18.16 9.71 12.21
N LYS A 313 -18.32 10.88 11.61
CA LYS A 313 -19.10 11.97 12.19
C LYS A 313 -20.37 12.21 11.39
N ARG A 314 -21.46 12.59 12.06
CA ARG A 314 -22.62 13.18 11.44
C ARG A 314 -22.74 14.63 11.89
N VAL A 315 -22.79 15.55 10.94
CA VAL A 315 -22.81 16.99 11.20
C VAL A 315 -23.98 17.64 10.49
N GLN A 316 -24.55 18.69 11.14
CA GLN A 316 -25.55 19.58 10.56
C GLN A 316 -24.82 20.84 10.14
N LEU A 317 -24.65 21.06 8.82
CA LEU A 317 -23.89 22.20 8.30
C LEU A 317 -24.79 23.40 7.99
N PHE A 318 -26.06 23.15 7.65
CA PHE A 318 -27.07 24.20 7.41
C PHE A 318 -28.48 23.63 7.63
N ASP A 319 -29.46 24.51 7.72
CA ASP A 319 -30.85 24.13 7.86
C ASP A 319 -31.55 23.99 6.50
N GLY A 320 -32.21 22.84 6.27
CA GLY A 320 -32.96 22.53 5.07
C GLY A 320 -32.12 22.10 3.88
N PRO A 321 -32.74 22.01 2.66
CA PRO A 321 -32.05 21.57 1.45
C PRO A 321 -30.94 22.51 1.02
N GLY A 322 -29.81 21.96 0.57
CA GLY A 322 -28.72 22.80 0.07
C GLY A 322 -27.52 22.00 -0.45
N VAL A 323 -26.59 22.74 -1.03
CA VAL A 323 -25.34 22.22 -1.60
C VAL A 323 -24.19 22.48 -0.64
N PHE A 324 -23.43 21.46 -0.36
CA PHE A 324 -22.20 21.58 0.46
C PHE A 324 -21.15 22.42 -0.28
N ARG A 325 -20.54 23.34 0.44
CA ARG A 325 -19.34 24.08 0.04
C ARG A 325 -18.26 23.86 1.08
N ALA A 326 -17.07 23.55 0.61
CA ALA A 326 -15.91 23.35 1.49
C ALA A 326 -15.58 24.66 2.24
N ASP A 327 -15.08 24.52 3.47
CA ASP A 327 -14.64 25.60 4.35
C ASP A 327 -13.34 25.20 5.07
N GLU A 328 -12.97 25.92 6.13
CA GLU A 328 -11.73 25.68 6.87
C GLU A 328 -11.73 24.35 7.63
N ASP A 329 -12.88 23.87 8.10
CA ASP A 329 -13.03 22.68 8.92
C ASP A 329 -13.35 21.45 8.07
N TYR A 330 -14.03 21.66 6.92
CA TYR A 330 -14.57 20.60 6.08
C TYR A 330 -14.18 20.80 4.62
N GLN A 331 -13.35 19.88 4.11
CA GLN A 331 -12.97 19.83 2.71
C GLN A 331 -13.84 18.82 1.94
N LYS A 332 -13.91 19.01 0.62
CA LYS A 332 -14.56 18.04 -0.27
C LYS A 332 -13.58 16.96 -0.70
N ILE A 333 -14.04 15.71 -0.73
CA ILE A 333 -13.31 14.57 -1.27
C ILE A 333 -14.17 13.88 -2.33
N ALA A 334 -13.53 13.39 -3.40
CA ALA A 334 -14.23 12.63 -4.43
C ALA A 334 -13.39 11.49 -4.97
N VAL A 335 -14.08 10.42 -5.41
CA VAL A 335 -13.45 9.30 -6.12
C VAL A 335 -14.12 9.13 -7.48
N ILE A 336 -13.32 9.23 -8.54
CA ILE A 336 -13.75 9.20 -9.94
C ILE A 336 -13.30 7.89 -10.58
N GLU A 337 -14.23 7.13 -11.13
CA GLU A 337 -13.93 5.88 -11.81
C GLU A 337 -13.08 6.13 -13.07
N ARG A 338 -11.94 5.40 -13.18
CA ARG A 338 -10.98 5.59 -14.27
C ARG A 338 -10.69 4.38 -15.15
N HIS A 339 -11.36 3.26 -14.94
CA HIS A 339 -11.02 2.00 -15.62
C HIS A 339 -11.96 1.66 -16.79
N LYS A 340 -13.25 1.90 -16.61
CA LYS A 340 -14.32 1.43 -17.52
C LYS A 340 -15.09 2.60 -18.16
N ALA A 341 -14.65 3.83 -17.91
CA ALA A 341 -15.29 5.06 -18.42
C ALA A 341 -16.80 5.12 -18.08
N THR A 342 -17.17 4.68 -16.87
CA THR A 342 -18.57 4.63 -16.45
C THR A 342 -19.15 5.99 -16.12
N GLY A 343 -18.33 7.02 -15.93
CA GLY A 343 -18.72 8.35 -15.48
C GLY A 343 -19.16 8.40 -14.01
N LYS A 344 -18.93 7.35 -13.22
CA LYS A 344 -19.28 7.33 -11.81
C LYS A 344 -18.31 8.18 -11.00
N THR A 345 -18.88 9.05 -10.17
CA THR A 345 -18.15 9.90 -9.22
C THR A 345 -18.86 9.83 -7.87
N GLY A 346 -18.15 9.38 -6.85
CA GLY A 346 -18.60 9.45 -5.47
C GLY A 346 -18.05 10.70 -4.82
N VAL A 347 -18.87 11.47 -4.12
CA VAL A 347 -18.49 12.72 -3.45
C VAL A 347 -18.79 12.61 -1.96
N GLY A 348 -17.94 13.18 -1.13
CA GLY A 348 -18.07 13.19 0.32
C GLY A 348 -17.41 14.39 0.96
N ILE A 349 -17.45 14.40 2.29
CA ILE A 349 -16.84 15.43 3.12
C ILE A 349 -15.80 14.79 4.03
N VAL A 350 -14.66 15.48 4.18
CA VAL A 350 -13.59 15.07 5.08
C VAL A 350 -13.23 16.23 6.02
N SER A 351 -12.81 15.88 7.23
CA SER A 351 -12.21 16.81 8.19
C SER A 351 -10.83 16.30 8.64
N GLY A 352 -9.97 17.23 9.05
CA GLY A 352 -8.62 16.92 9.54
C GLY A 352 -7.53 16.93 8.46
N PHE A 353 -7.84 17.04 7.16
CA PHE A 353 -6.84 17.14 6.11
C PHE A 353 -6.26 18.55 5.93
N GLY A 354 -7.06 19.59 6.08
CA GLY A 354 -6.62 20.96 6.25
C GLY A 354 -6.14 21.72 5.03
N ILE A 355 -6.20 21.17 3.80
CA ILE A 355 -5.72 21.86 2.58
C ILE A 355 -6.52 23.13 2.28
N ARG A 356 -5.81 24.20 1.88
CA ARG A 356 -6.38 25.52 1.56
C ARG A 356 -5.77 26.10 0.30
N GLY A 357 -6.61 26.75 -0.52
CA GLY A 357 -6.19 27.41 -1.75
C GLY A 357 -5.84 26.45 -2.88
N GLY A 358 -6.46 25.26 -2.91
CA GLY A 358 -6.22 24.31 -3.97
C GLY A 358 -6.77 22.91 -3.77
N ALA A 359 -6.12 21.95 -4.44
CA ALA A 359 -6.51 20.54 -4.42
C ALA A 359 -5.33 19.60 -4.58
N ILE A 360 -5.44 18.39 -4.04
CA ILE A 360 -4.52 17.27 -4.26
C ILE A 360 -5.32 16.13 -4.90
N ALA A 361 -4.73 15.48 -5.92
CA ALA A 361 -5.31 14.26 -6.49
C ALA A 361 -4.25 13.18 -6.72
N SER A 362 -4.70 11.94 -6.69
CA SER A 362 -3.90 10.75 -6.90
C SER A 362 -4.66 9.71 -7.73
N SER A 363 -3.95 9.01 -8.60
CA SER A 363 -4.41 7.74 -9.21
C SER A 363 -3.94 6.51 -8.45
N VAL A 364 -3.09 6.68 -7.44
CA VAL A 364 -2.77 5.64 -6.44
C VAL A 364 -3.79 5.78 -5.32
N SER A 365 -4.75 4.86 -5.29
CA SER A 365 -5.92 4.93 -4.40
C SER A 365 -6.37 3.49 -4.10
N HIS A 366 -5.97 3.00 -2.93
CA HIS A 366 -6.09 1.58 -2.56
C HIS A 366 -7.53 1.05 -2.59
N ASP A 367 -7.77 -0.19 -3.06
CA ASP A 367 -6.88 -0.98 -3.95
C ASP A 367 -7.37 -0.93 -5.38
N SER A 368 -8.55 -0.36 -5.62
CA SER A 368 -9.14 -0.25 -6.96
C SER A 368 -8.47 0.81 -7.83
N HIS A 369 -7.63 1.67 -7.24
CA HIS A 369 -6.85 2.69 -7.93
C HIS A 369 -7.68 3.58 -8.87
N ASN A 370 -8.86 3.99 -8.42
CA ASN A 370 -9.63 5.06 -9.05
C ASN A 370 -8.96 6.42 -8.75
N ILE A 371 -9.29 7.47 -9.49
CA ILE A 371 -8.78 8.80 -9.16
C ILE A 371 -9.44 9.29 -7.88
N ILE A 372 -8.65 9.63 -6.87
CA ILE A 372 -9.11 10.29 -5.66
C ILE A 372 -8.63 11.74 -5.65
N VAL A 373 -9.50 12.66 -5.22
CA VAL A 373 -9.20 14.09 -5.16
C VAL A 373 -9.79 14.71 -3.90
N ILE A 374 -9.04 15.61 -3.27
CA ILE A 374 -9.45 16.41 -2.12
C ILE A 374 -9.13 17.88 -2.37
N GLY A 375 -9.98 18.79 -1.93
CA GLY A 375 -9.74 20.21 -2.10
C GLY A 375 -10.74 21.08 -1.35
N ASP A 376 -10.45 22.38 -1.34
CA ASP A 376 -11.32 23.40 -0.76
C ASP A 376 -12.26 24.08 -1.77
N ASN A 377 -12.15 23.73 -3.06
CA ASN A 377 -13.04 24.21 -4.10
C ASN A 377 -13.15 23.27 -5.30
N ASP A 378 -14.31 23.22 -5.93
CA ASP A 378 -14.63 22.29 -7.02
C ASP A 378 -13.82 22.55 -8.30
N GLN A 379 -13.41 23.79 -8.57
CA GLN A 379 -12.66 24.17 -9.76
C GLN A 379 -11.25 23.56 -9.74
N ASP A 380 -10.55 23.68 -8.63
CA ASP A 380 -9.21 23.12 -8.46
C ASP A 380 -9.23 21.60 -8.37
N MET A 381 -10.27 21.03 -7.74
CA MET A 381 -10.48 19.57 -7.75
C MET A 381 -10.66 19.04 -9.18
N ALA A 382 -11.50 19.73 -9.98
CA ALA A 382 -11.71 19.32 -11.37
C ALA A 382 -10.45 19.50 -12.22
N LEU A 383 -9.67 20.57 -12.00
CA LEU A 383 -8.39 20.78 -12.67
C LEU A 383 -7.40 19.66 -12.32
N ALA A 384 -7.34 19.23 -11.06
CA ALA A 384 -6.48 18.11 -10.63
C ALA A 384 -6.86 16.78 -11.31
N VAL A 385 -8.16 16.48 -11.41
CA VAL A 385 -8.64 15.29 -12.12
C VAL A 385 -8.27 15.34 -13.61
N GLN A 386 -8.47 16.51 -14.28
CA GLN A 386 -8.11 16.69 -15.69
C GLN A 386 -6.60 16.52 -15.91
N GLU A 387 -5.79 16.99 -14.99
CA GLU A 387 -4.34 16.82 -15.06
C GLU A 387 -3.94 15.33 -14.99
N LEU A 388 -4.54 14.54 -14.08
CA LEU A 388 -4.28 13.10 -13.99
C LEU A 388 -4.77 12.32 -15.24
N ILE A 389 -5.85 12.76 -15.87
CA ILE A 389 -6.29 12.22 -17.16
C ILE A 389 -5.24 12.51 -18.24
N ARG A 390 -4.71 13.74 -18.29
CA ARG A 390 -3.68 14.17 -19.26
C ARG A 390 -2.39 13.38 -19.12
N THR A 391 -1.92 13.17 -17.89
CA THR A 391 -0.66 12.47 -17.57
C THR A 391 -0.80 10.95 -17.55
N GLN A 392 -2.01 10.43 -17.72
CA GLN A 392 -2.32 8.99 -17.58
C GLN A 392 -2.00 8.45 -16.18
N GLY A 393 -2.24 9.28 -15.17
CA GLY A 393 -2.05 8.97 -13.75
C GLY A 393 -0.89 9.73 -13.12
N GLY A 394 -0.86 9.72 -11.81
CA GLY A 394 0.14 10.42 -11.03
C GLY A 394 -0.34 10.91 -9.68
N TYR A 395 0.51 11.71 -9.07
CA TYR A 395 0.18 12.63 -7.99
C TYR A 395 0.17 14.05 -8.54
N THR A 396 -0.84 14.84 -8.26
CA THR A 396 -0.88 16.25 -8.68
C THR A 396 -1.32 17.15 -7.54
N LEU A 397 -0.78 18.36 -7.51
CA LEU A 397 -1.12 19.42 -6.58
C LEU A 397 -1.48 20.68 -7.34
N ILE A 398 -2.66 21.22 -7.04
CA ILE A 398 -3.15 22.47 -7.56
C ILE A 398 -3.01 23.53 -6.45
N ALA A 399 -2.42 24.67 -6.79
CA ALA A 399 -2.31 25.82 -5.92
C ALA A 399 -2.63 27.09 -6.72
N ASP A 400 -3.35 28.03 -6.12
CA ASP A 400 -3.70 29.31 -6.76
C ASP A 400 -4.35 29.12 -8.15
N HIS A 401 -5.26 28.14 -8.28
CA HIS A 401 -5.98 27.79 -9.52
C HIS A 401 -5.09 27.36 -10.68
N LYS A 402 -3.93 26.79 -10.38
CA LYS A 402 -2.96 26.26 -11.38
C LYS A 402 -2.34 24.98 -10.90
N VAL A 403 -1.92 24.16 -11.85
CA VAL A 403 -1.06 23.00 -11.54
C VAL A 403 0.25 23.53 -10.98
N PHE A 404 0.50 23.25 -9.69
CA PHE A 404 1.78 23.56 -9.05
C PHE A 404 2.86 22.59 -9.51
N ASP A 405 2.59 21.30 -9.41
CA ASP A 405 3.43 20.24 -9.95
C ASP A 405 2.63 18.93 -10.09
N THR A 406 3.15 18.02 -10.95
CA THR A 406 2.60 16.68 -11.13
C THR A 406 3.74 15.68 -11.23
N LEU A 407 3.74 14.66 -10.36
CA LEU A 407 4.55 13.47 -10.54
C LEU A 407 3.77 12.50 -11.42
N GLU A 408 4.18 12.40 -12.67
CA GLU A 408 3.55 11.51 -13.64
C GLU A 408 3.86 10.04 -13.31
N LEU A 409 2.83 9.22 -13.28
CA LEU A 409 2.88 7.78 -13.07
C LEU A 409 2.22 7.06 -14.27
N PRO A 410 2.79 7.16 -15.48
CA PRO A 410 2.12 6.70 -16.69
C PRO A 410 2.02 5.19 -16.79
N VAL A 411 2.87 4.44 -16.08
CA VAL A 411 2.80 2.98 -16.06
C VAL A 411 1.64 2.58 -15.17
N MET A 412 0.53 2.24 -15.80
CA MET A 412 -0.74 1.80 -15.18
C MET A 412 -1.44 2.86 -14.32
N GLY A 413 -0.95 4.09 -14.37
CA GLY A 413 -1.38 5.14 -13.45
C GLY A 413 -0.78 5.00 -12.05
N LEU A 414 0.25 4.18 -11.85
CA LEU A 414 0.78 3.79 -10.54
C LEU A 414 2.29 3.95 -10.42
N MET A 415 3.06 3.87 -11.51
CA MET A 415 4.51 3.90 -11.46
C MET A 415 5.10 4.88 -12.48
N SER A 416 6.22 5.50 -12.08
CA SER A 416 6.99 6.39 -12.95
C SER A 416 8.03 5.61 -13.74
N ASP A 417 8.19 5.95 -15.02
CA ASP A 417 9.29 5.49 -15.87
C ASP A 417 10.44 6.54 -15.96
N ALA A 418 10.33 7.62 -15.20
CA ALA A 418 11.33 8.70 -15.19
C ALA A 418 12.47 8.47 -14.17
N GLY A 419 12.43 7.38 -13.41
CA GLY A 419 13.44 6.97 -12.46
C GLY A 419 13.31 7.62 -11.07
N PHE A 420 14.01 7.01 -10.11
CA PHE A 420 13.93 7.30 -8.69
C PHE A 420 14.21 8.78 -8.34
N ARG A 421 15.35 9.33 -8.79
CA ARG A 421 15.75 10.71 -8.41
C ARG A 421 14.74 11.77 -8.88
N TYR A 422 14.16 11.58 -10.06
CA TYR A 422 13.14 12.47 -10.57
C TYR A 422 11.87 12.41 -9.72
N SER A 423 11.42 11.20 -9.42
CA SER A 423 10.23 10.96 -8.60
C SER A 423 10.39 11.52 -7.20
N HIS A 424 11.54 11.27 -6.56
CA HIS A 424 11.86 11.78 -5.23
C HIS A 424 11.82 13.32 -5.16
N ILE A 425 12.53 14.01 -6.09
CA ILE A 425 12.57 15.48 -6.09
C ILE A 425 11.17 16.09 -6.25
N LYS A 426 10.36 15.53 -7.16
CA LYS A 426 9.00 16.02 -7.38
C LYS A 426 8.09 15.76 -6.19
N LEU A 427 8.10 14.55 -5.65
CA LEU A 427 7.23 14.17 -4.54
C LEU A 427 7.55 15.00 -3.30
N LYS A 428 8.83 15.12 -2.94
CA LYS A 428 9.27 15.95 -1.82
C LYS A 428 8.77 17.39 -1.93
N ARG A 429 8.98 18.03 -3.10
CA ARG A 429 8.51 19.39 -3.35
C ARG A 429 6.99 19.54 -3.22
N MET A 430 6.25 18.53 -3.66
CA MET A 430 4.78 18.54 -3.58
C MET A 430 4.30 18.33 -2.15
N ILE A 431 4.96 17.46 -1.37
CA ILE A 431 4.67 17.27 0.06
C ILE A 431 4.94 18.54 0.84
N GLU A 432 6.12 19.16 0.67
CA GLU A 432 6.45 20.46 1.30
C GLU A 432 5.37 21.51 0.97
N LYS A 433 4.96 21.59 -0.29
CA LYS A 433 3.92 22.53 -0.71
C LYS A 433 2.55 22.23 -0.10
N ALA A 434 2.18 20.97 0.04
CA ALA A 434 0.91 20.58 0.67
C ALA A 434 0.87 21.02 2.15
N HIS A 435 1.98 20.86 2.89
CA HIS A 435 2.10 21.36 4.27
C HIS A 435 2.02 22.89 4.34
N GLU A 436 2.68 23.62 3.41
CA GLU A 436 2.51 25.08 3.30
C GLU A 436 1.04 25.50 3.06
N MET A 437 0.28 24.65 2.37
CA MET A 437 -1.15 24.87 2.08
C MET A 437 -2.08 24.42 3.22
N GLY A 438 -1.51 23.99 4.37
CA GLY A 438 -2.27 23.71 5.59
C GLY A 438 -2.49 22.24 5.92
N VAL A 439 -1.97 21.29 5.13
CA VAL A 439 -1.99 19.88 5.51
C VAL A 439 -1.11 19.68 6.74
N PRO A 440 -1.60 19.07 7.83
CA PRO A 440 -0.81 18.87 9.06
C PRO A 440 0.44 17.99 8.83
N ASP A 441 1.52 18.26 9.58
CA ASP A 441 2.77 17.48 9.50
C ASP A 441 2.57 15.98 9.82
N GLY A 442 1.57 15.64 10.62
CA GLY A 442 1.21 14.25 10.95
C GLY A 442 0.39 13.54 9.86
N ILE A 443 0.11 14.20 8.73
CA ILE A 443 -0.60 13.61 7.58
C ILE A 443 0.32 13.58 6.36
N ALA A 444 0.62 12.39 5.86
CA ALA A 444 1.31 12.21 4.58
C ALA A 444 0.33 12.46 3.41
N PRO A 445 0.43 13.60 2.68
CA PRO A 445 -0.67 14.11 1.85
C PRO A 445 -1.20 13.13 0.81
N PHE A 446 -0.32 12.37 0.15
CA PHE A 446 -0.71 11.47 -0.94
C PHE A 446 -1.07 10.07 -0.44
N ILE A 447 -0.28 9.49 0.48
CA ILE A 447 -0.54 8.14 0.97
C ILE A 447 -1.77 8.09 1.89
N THR A 448 -1.94 9.08 2.79
CA THR A 448 -3.14 9.14 3.63
C THR A 448 -4.40 9.28 2.76
N LEU A 449 -4.33 10.10 1.70
CA LEU A 449 -5.44 10.25 0.76
C LEU A 449 -5.78 8.92 0.07
N SER A 450 -4.77 8.11 -0.30
CA SER A 450 -5.00 6.83 -1.00
C SER A 450 -5.80 5.83 -0.15
N PHE A 451 -5.57 5.80 1.17
CA PHE A 451 -6.31 4.93 2.08
C PHE A 451 -7.76 5.33 2.30
N MET A 452 -8.14 6.57 1.98
CA MET A 452 -9.55 6.99 2.12
C MET A 452 -10.50 6.22 1.20
N ALA A 453 -9.98 5.61 0.14
CA ALA A 453 -10.76 4.81 -0.80
C ALA A 453 -10.78 3.31 -0.49
N LEU A 454 -10.06 2.84 0.53
CA LEU A 454 -9.92 1.41 0.84
C LEU A 454 -11.07 0.89 1.73
N PRO A 455 -12.09 0.20 1.17
CA PRO A 455 -13.33 -0.09 1.88
C PRO A 455 -13.27 -1.31 2.81
N VAL A 456 -12.07 -1.68 3.26
CA VAL A 456 -11.83 -2.73 4.27
C VAL A 456 -11.27 -2.16 5.58
N ILE A 457 -10.88 -0.87 5.60
CA ILE A 457 -10.39 -0.21 6.82
C ILE A 457 -11.53 0.61 7.47
N PRO A 458 -11.87 0.41 8.77
CA PRO A 458 -12.91 1.17 9.45
C PRO A 458 -12.55 2.65 9.68
N GLU A 459 -13.55 3.54 9.99
CA GLU A 459 -14.99 3.24 10.06
C GLU A 459 -15.71 3.51 8.74
N ILE A 460 -15.43 4.63 8.05
CA ILE A 460 -16.08 4.99 6.79
C ILE A 460 -15.07 5.39 5.73
N ARG A 461 -15.40 5.07 4.48
CA ARG A 461 -14.55 5.27 3.30
C ARG A 461 -15.35 5.86 2.15
N ILE A 462 -14.63 6.28 1.09
CA ILE A 462 -15.27 6.79 -0.12
C ILE A 462 -14.90 5.94 -1.33
N THR A 463 -15.90 5.66 -2.17
CA THR A 463 -15.73 4.90 -3.42
C THR A 463 -16.42 5.65 -4.56
N PRO A 464 -16.29 5.25 -5.82
CA PRO A 464 -17.06 5.85 -6.92
C PRO A 464 -18.59 5.76 -6.73
N ARG A 465 -19.08 5.02 -5.72
CA ARG A 465 -20.50 4.88 -5.36
C ARG A 465 -20.92 5.83 -4.22
N GLY A 466 -19.99 6.58 -3.65
CA GLY A 466 -20.21 7.46 -2.49
C GLY A 466 -19.61 6.93 -1.19
N ILE A 467 -20.03 7.48 -0.08
CA ILE A 467 -19.56 7.14 1.26
C ILE A 467 -20.05 5.75 1.67
N TYR A 468 -19.11 4.91 2.12
CA TYR A 468 -19.33 3.54 2.58
C TYR A 468 -18.98 3.39 4.05
N ASP A 469 -19.88 2.81 4.82
CA ASP A 469 -19.65 2.43 6.22
C ASP A 469 -19.13 1.00 6.26
N VAL A 470 -17.86 0.86 6.59
CA VAL A 470 -17.17 -0.44 6.65
C VAL A 470 -17.71 -1.31 7.78
N CYS A 471 -18.13 -0.68 8.90
CA CYS A 471 -18.62 -1.42 10.07
C CYS A 471 -20.03 -2.00 9.86
N THR A 472 -20.87 -1.32 9.08
CA THR A 472 -22.26 -1.78 8.82
C THR A 472 -22.42 -2.43 7.44
N GLY A 473 -21.48 -2.23 6.52
CA GLY A 473 -21.56 -2.73 5.16
C GLY A 473 -22.52 -1.94 4.26
N GLU A 474 -22.84 -0.70 4.60
CA GLU A 474 -23.88 0.09 3.91
C GLU A 474 -23.31 1.37 3.26
N PHE A 475 -23.91 1.78 2.15
CA PHE A 475 -23.66 3.09 1.53
C PHE A 475 -24.59 4.15 2.10
N TYR A 476 -24.04 5.29 2.48
CA TYR A 476 -24.84 6.43 2.88
C TYR A 476 -25.45 7.14 1.67
N LYS A 477 -26.72 7.53 1.83
CA LYS A 477 -27.45 8.38 0.89
C LYS A 477 -27.74 9.70 1.58
N TYR A 478 -27.54 10.79 0.88
CA TYR A 478 -27.90 12.14 1.31
C TYR A 478 -29.24 12.56 0.73
#